data_0f60ebd994222dc3a8dbb0e15cfe4a47
#
_entry.id   0f60ebd994222dc3a8dbb0e15cfe4a47
#
_cell.length_a   1.000
_cell.length_b   1.000
_cell.length_c   1.000
_cell.angle_alpha   90.00
_cell.angle_beta   90.00
_cell.angle_gamma   90.00
#
_symmetry.space_group_name_H-M   'P 1'
#
loop_
_entity.id
_entity.type
_entity.pdbx_description
1 polymer ?
#
loop_
_entity_poly.entity_id
_entity_poly.type
_entity_poly.pdbx_seq_one_letter_code
_entity_poly.pdbx_strand_id
1 'polypeptide(L)'
;MRKKLLLVGAMSLILFACKKNSSDDPKPNKPLDPGAGESENITRVALYLTNQSTNKIDTVEWKDVDGDGVGNPPKIDTMRLVANISYNVKVKIFDDTKNPVDTISHEVEEEANSHIFHYTFKPNTANSLSITTSNLDKDKLSPPLPLGLNFDLITDQNSGEGSFEVVLRHFGPGVTKTDKPSDGEEDLKIAFPTKVEILQK
;
A
#
# COMPACT_ATOMS: atom_id res chain seq x y z
N MET A 1 92.11 -4.64 -14.96
CA MET A 1 91.50 -5.06 -16.19
C MET A 1 90.19 -5.93 -15.89
N ARG A 2 89.11 -5.41 -15.44
CA ARG A 2 87.88 -6.16 -15.27
C ARG A 2 86.71 -5.32 -15.78
N LYS A 3 86.13 -5.77 -16.89
CA LYS A 3 84.99 -5.15 -17.51
C LYS A 3 83.74 -5.39 -16.61
N LYS A 4 83.12 -4.33 -16.21
CA LYS A 4 81.80 -4.39 -15.54
C LYS A 4 80.65 -4.28 -16.58
N LEU A 5 79.84 -5.30 -16.67
CA LEU A 5 78.69 -5.37 -17.53
C LEU A 5 77.54 -4.71 -16.79
N LEU A 6 76.96 -3.65 -17.34
CA LEU A 6 75.78 -2.98 -16.87
C LEU A 6 74.53 -3.64 -17.52
N LEU A 7 73.69 -4.25 -16.71
CA LEU A 7 72.40 -4.79 -17.12
C LEU A 7 71.32 -3.71 -17.00
N VAL A 8 70.80 -3.28 -18.13
CA VAL A 8 69.67 -2.34 -18.17
C VAL A 8 68.38 -3.16 -18.13
N GLY A 9 67.69 -3.12 -17.01
CA GLY A 9 66.36 -3.73 -16.86
C GLY A 9 65.29 -2.83 -17.47
N ALA A 10 64.63 -3.31 -18.51
CA ALA A 10 63.43 -2.69 -19.08
C ALA A 10 62.20 -3.01 -18.23
N MET A 11 61.65 -1.99 -17.58
CA MET A 11 60.42 -2.07 -16.81
C MET A 11 59.23 -1.85 -17.73
N SER A 12 58.57 -2.94 -18.14
CA SER A 12 57.34 -2.88 -18.92
C SER A 12 56.18 -2.44 -18.04
N LEU A 13 55.64 -1.25 -18.29
CA LEU A 13 54.39 -0.78 -17.73
C LEU A 13 53.22 -1.52 -18.43
N ILE A 14 52.56 -2.43 -17.72
CA ILE A 14 51.33 -3.03 -18.19
C ILE A 14 50.16 -2.14 -17.74
N LEU A 15 49.56 -1.41 -18.68
CA LEU A 15 48.32 -0.68 -18.48
C LEU A 15 47.16 -1.68 -18.46
N PHE A 16 46.62 -1.95 -17.28
CA PHE A 16 45.34 -2.65 -17.17
C PHE A 16 44.23 -1.68 -17.51
N ALA A 17 43.68 -1.80 -18.72
CA ALA A 17 42.42 -1.18 -19.08
C ALA A 17 41.28 -1.96 -18.38
N CYS A 18 40.68 -1.40 -17.35
CA CYS A 18 39.43 -1.90 -16.80
C CYS A 18 38.32 -1.70 -17.82
N LYS A 19 37.97 -2.76 -18.52
CA LYS A 19 36.77 -2.85 -19.34
C LYS A 19 35.59 -3.02 -18.41
N LYS A 20 34.72 -2.00 -18.32
CA LYS A 20 33.48 -2.03 -17.56
C LYS A 20 32.52 -2.97 -18.28
N ASN A 21 32.52 -4.24 -17.92
CA ASN A 21 31.48 -5.17 -18.29
C ASN A 21 30.29 -4.94 -17.35
N SER A 22 29.22 -4.42 -17.89
CA SER A 22 27.89 -4.60 -17.31
C SER A 22 27.48 -6.06 -17.50
N SER A 23 27.83 -6.90 -16.58
CA SER A 23 27.21 -8.21 -16.41
C SER A 23 26.04 -8.02 -15.46
N ASP A 24 24.83 -8.22 -15.97
CA ASP A 24 23.64 -8.53 -15.17
C ASP A 24 23.90 -9.88 -14.48
N ASP A 25 24.61 -9.87 -13.39
CA ASP A 25 24.65 -11.00 -12.48
C ASP A 25 23.33 -11.02 -11.73
N PRO A 26 22.60 -12.14 -11.71
CA PRO A 26 21.45 -12.28 -10.84
C PRO A 26 21.94 -12.09 -9.40
N LYS A 27 21.35 -11.11 -8.68
CA LYS A 27 21.63 -10.88 -7.26
C LYS A 27 21.55 -12.22 -6.54
N PRO A 28 22.57 -12.61 -5.74
CA PRO A 28 22.44 -13.79 -4.91
C PRO A 28 21.24 -13.60 -3.99
N ASN A 29 20.36 -14.60 -3.94
CA ASN A 29 19.26 -14.65 -2.98
C ASN A 29 19.84 -14.39 -1.58
N LYS A 30 19.64 -13.17 -1.07
CA LYS A 30 19.86 -12.86 0.33
C LYS A 30 18.88 -13.74 1.10
N PRO A 31 19.31 -14.51 2.11
CA PRO A 31 18.36 -15.18 2.99
C PRO A 31 17.40 -14.09 3.53
N LEU A 32 16.11 -14.31 3.36
CA LEU A 32 15.04 -13.47 3.89
C LEU A 32 15.27 -13.31 5.39
N ASP A 33 15.38 -12.08 5.83
CA ASP A 33 15.32 -11.73 7.24
C ASP A 33 13.83 -11.86 7.63
N PRO A 34 13.44 -12.81 8.53
CA PRO A 34 12.06 -12.91 8.96
C PRO A 34 11.71 -11.64 9.76
N GLY A 35 11.15 -10.65 9.11
CA GLY A 35 10.82 -9.33 9.67
C GLY A 35 11.28 -8.13 8.83
N ALA A 36 12.00 -8.33 7.72
CA ALA A 36 12.13 -7.31 6.68
C ALA A 36 10.90 -7.49 5.76
N GLY A 37 9.90 -6.62 5.88
CA GLY A 37 8.70 -6.67 5.07
C GLY A 37 9.05 -6.80 3.61
N GLU A 38 8.70 -7.94 3.01
CA GLU A 38 8.64 -8.04 1.56
C GLU A 38 7.55 -7.07 1.13
N SER A 39 7.81 -6.29 0.09
CA SER A 39 6.74 -5.53 -0.57
C SER A 39 5.68 -6.54 -1.00
N GLU A 40 4.56 -6.51 -0.31
CA GLU A 40 3.48 -7.45 -0.56
C GLU A 40 2.90 -7.21 -1.95
N ASN A 41 2.71 -8.30 -2.72
CA ASN A 41 2.10 -8.21 -4.03
C ASN A 41 0.58 -8.03 -3.90
N ILE A 42 0.14 -6.80 -3.66
CA ILE A 42 -1.29 -6.49 -3.49
C ILE A 42 -1.95 -6.41 -4.85
N THR A 43 -2.76 -7.41 -5.17
CA THR A 43 -3.49 -7.49 -6.45
C THR A 43 -4.97 -7.14 -6.33
N ARG A 44 -5.52 -7.16 -5.11
CA ARG A 44 -6.92 -6.83 -4.87
C ARG A 44 -7.15 -6.22 -3.49
N VAL A 45 -7.97 -5.17 -3.48
CA VAL A 45 -8.50 -4.54 -2.26
C VAL A 45 -10.01 -4.58 -2.31
N ALA A 46 -10.66 -5.11 -1.27
CA ALA A 46 -12.11 -5.16 -1.14
C ALA A 46 -12.55 -4.38 0.11
N LEU A 47 -13.48 -3.46 -0.07
CA LEU A 47 -14.18 -2.76 1.01
C LEU A 47 -15.58 -3.35 1.15
N TYR A 48 -15.87 -3.96 2.29
CA TYR A 48 -17.19 -4.45 2.67
C TYR A 48 -17.90 -3.37 3.48
N LEU A 49 -18.92 -2.74 2.89
CA LEU A 49 -19.64 -1.62 3.47
C LEU A 49 -20.99 -2.10 4.04
N THR A 50 -21.07 -2.23 5.33
CA THR A 50 -22.33 -2.59 6.01
C THR A 50 -23.10 -1.34 6.37
N ASN A 51 -24.22 -1.08 5.69
CA ASN A 51 -25.13 0.01 6.02
C ASN A 51 -25.76 -0.25 7.40
N GLN A 52 -25.49 0.61 8.38
CA GLN A 52 -25.91 0.39 9.77
C GLN A 52 -27.42 0.56 9.98
N SER A 53 -28.14 1.18 9.04
CA SER A 53 -29.60 1.32 9.13
C SER A 53 -30.36 0.11 8.60
N THR A 54 -29.79 -0.61 7.62
CA THR A 54 -30.46 -1.70 6.91
C THR A 54 -29.80 -3.06 7.07
N ASN A 55 -28.56 -3.08 7.60
CA ASN A 55 -27.66 -4.24 7.65
C ASN A 55 -27.30 -4.83 6.28
N LYS A 56 -27.60 -4.11 5.19
CA LYS A 56 -27.17 -4.51 3.85
C LYS A 56 -25.67 -4.33 3.71
N ILE A 57 -25.00 -5.33 3.12
CA ILE A 57 -23.59 -5.28 2.80
C ILE A 57 -23.44 -5.07 1.31
N ASP A 58 -22.72 -4.03 0.93
CA ASP A 58 -22.23 -3.79 -0.43
C ASP A 58 -20.71 -3.97 -0.44
N THR A 59 -20.17 -4.49 -1.55
CA THR A 59 -18.73 -4.67 -1.71
C THR A 59 -18.26 -3.86 -2.90
N VAL A 60 -17.13 -3.16 -2.75
CA VAL A 60 -16.44 -2.50 -3.84
C VAL A 60 -15.01 -2.98 -3.89
N GLU A 61 -14.49 -3.23 -5.09
CA GLU A 61 -13.17 -3.77 -5.29
C GLU A 61 -12.30 -2.85 -6.18
N TRP A 62 -11.05 -2.78 -5.83
CA TRP A 62 -9.95 -2.43 -6.72
C TRP A 62 -9.20 -3.73 -7.03
N LYS A 63 -8.92 -3.98 -8.30
CA LYS A 63 -8.26 -5.20 -8.74
C LYS A 63 -7.26 -4.93 -9.86
N ASP A 64 -6.00 -5.20 -9.57
CA ASP A 64 -4.89 -5.22 -10.52
C ASP A 64 -4.48 -6.69 -10.74
N VAL A 65 -4.77 -7.23 -11.91
CA VAL A 65 -4.65 -8.67 -12.17
C VAL A 65 -3.19 -9.10 -12.31
N ASP A 66 -2.36 -8.21 -12.79
CA ASP A 66 -0.91 -8.41 -13.02
C ASP A 66 -0.05 -7.94 -11.80
N GLY A 67 -0.62 -7.14 -10.88
CA GLY A 67 -0.06 -6.88 -9.54
C GLY A 67 1.20 -6.03 -9.51
N ASP A 68 1.65 -5.51 -10.66
CA ASP A 68 2.91 -4.75 -10.76
C ASP A 68 2.69 -3.28 -11.12
N GLY A 69 1.42 -2.86 -11.27
CA GLY A 69 1.06 -1.50 -11.69
C GLY A 69 1.47 -1.17 -13.13
N VAL A 70 1.97 -2.16 -13.88
CA VAL A 70 2.40 -2.06 -15.28
C VAL A 70 1.53 -3.00 -16.11
N GLY A 71 1.12 -2.58 -17.31
CA GLY A 71 0.34 -3.42 -18.20
C GLY A 71 -1.12 -3.01 -18.31
N ASN A 72 -2.04 -3.85 -17.87
CA ASN A 72 -3.47 -3.51 -17.92
C ASN A 72 -3.86 -2.57 -16.77
N PRO A 73 -4.64 -1.51 -17.03
CA PRO A 73 -5.11 -0.66 -15.93
C PRO A 73 -5.98 -1.47 -14.97
N PRO A 74 -5.90 -1.20 -13.67
CA PRO A 74 -6.72 -1.89 -12.67
C PRO A 74 -8.20 -1.68 -12.93
N LYS A 75 -9.01 -2.69 -12.57
CA LYS A 75 -10.46 -2.56 -12.52
C LYS A 75 -10.85 -1.97 -11.17
N ILE A 76 -11.66 -0.90 -11.20
CA ILE A 76 -12.05 -0.18 -9.99
C ILE A 76 -13.56 -0.01 -9.99
N ASP A 77 -14.22 -0.49 -8.95
CA ASP A 77 -15.65 -0.28 -8.74
C ASP A 77 -15.94 1.15 -8.30
N THR A 78 -17.14 1.64 -8.61
CA THR A 78 -17.63 2.89 -8.03
C THR A 78 -18.28 2.62 -6.68
N MET A 79 -17.81 3.26 -5.63
CA MET A 79 -18.41 3.21 -4.30
C MET A 79 -19.67 4.05 -4.28
N ARG A 80 -20.85 3.37 -4.17
CA ARG A 80 -22.16 4.00 -4.14
C ARG A 80 -22.69 4.03 -2.72
N LEU A 81 -22.91 5.22 -2.20
CA LEU A 81 -23.34 5.45 -0.84
C LEU A 81 -24.67 6.23 -0.82
N VAL A 82 -25.35 6.16 0.29
CA VAL A 82 -26.55 6.96 0.58
C VAL A 82 -26.20 8.08 1.53
N ALA A 83 -26.77 9.27 1.29
CA ALA A 83 -26.57 10.43 2.15
C ALA A 83 -27.15 10.21 3.55
N ASN A 84 -26.52 10.81 4.56
CA ASN A 84 -26.93 10.75 5.98
C ASN A 84 -27.00 9.31 6.55
N ILE A 85 -26.04 8.46 6.14
CA ILE A 85 -25.93 7.06 6.60
C ILE A 85 -24.54 6.82 7.20
N SER A 86 -24.52 5.99 8.23
CA SER A 86 -23.30 5.39 8.77
C SER A 86 -23.10 3.98 8.22
N TYR A 87 -21.88 3.68 7.81
CA TYR A 87 -21.47 2.35 7.35
C TYR A 87 -20.36 1.85 8.26
N ASN A 88 -20.41 0.57 8.66
CA ASN A 88 -19.25 -0.11 9.15
C ASN A 88 -18.48 -0.68 7.95
N VAL A 89 -17.23 -0.38 7.83
CA VAL A 89 -16.37 -0.81 6.71
C VAL A 89 -15.31 -1.77 7.21
N LYS A 90 -15.16 -2.88 6.49
CA LYS A 90 -14.10 -3.85 6.68
C LYS A 90 -13.25 -3.92 5.42
N VAL A 91 -11.93 -3.77 5.57
CA VAL A 91 -10.96 -3.87 4.49
C VAL A 91 -10.37 -5.27 4.43
N LYS A 92 -10.27 -5.81 3.23
CA LYS A 92 -9.52 -7.02 2.94
C LYS A 92 -8.58 -6.76 1.77
N ILE A 93 -7.37 -7.24 1.88
CA ILE A 93 -6.33 -7.19 0.85
C ILE A 93 -5.87 -8.60 0.50
N PHE A 94 -5.58 -8.82 -0.79
CA PHE A 94 -5.28 -10.15 -1.29
C PHE A 94 -4.15 -10.11 -2.34
N ASP A 95 -3.39 -11.20 -2.38
CA ASP A 95 -2.59 -11.61 -3.53
C ASP A 95 -3.32 -12.75 -4.27
N ASP A 96 -4.02 -12.40 -5.36
CA ASP A 96 -4.74 -13.35 -6.20
C ASP A 96 -3.79 -14.15 -7.11
N THR A 97 -2.50 -13.86 -7.15
CA THR A 97 -1.50 -14.64 -7.90
C THR A 97 -1.10 -15.93 -7.20
N LYS A 98 -1.37 -16.02 -5.90
CA LYS A 98 -1.11 -17.22 -5.09
C LYS A 98 -2.22 -18.26 -5.25
N ASN A 99 -1.88 -19.53 -5.03
CA ASN A 99 -2.85 -20.61 -4.99
C ASN A 99 -2.57 -21.53 -3.79
N PRO A 100 -3.39 -21.52 -2.73
CA PRO A 100 -4.62 -20.72 -2.58
C PRO A 100 -4.34 -19.21 -2.56
N VAL A 101 -5.37 -18.41 -2.86
CA VAL A 101 -5.31 -16.94 -2.75
C VAL A 101 -4.83 -16.53 -1.36
N ASP A 102 -3.85 -15.68 -1.30
CA ASP A 102 -3.34 -15.17 -0.04
C ASP A 102 -4.18 -13.99 0.48
N THR A 103 -4.43 -13.96 1.78
CA THR A 103 -5.17 -12.90 2.44
C THR A 103 -4.22 -12.03 3.25
N ILE A 104 -3.53 -11.14 2.55
CA ILE A 104 -2.52 -10.22 3.10
C ILE A 104 -3.03 -9.43 4.32
N SER A 105 -4.34 -9.13 4.37
CA SER A 105 -4.92 -8.45 5.53
C SER A 105 -4.80 -9.23 6.85
N HIS A 106 -4.50 -10.52 6.85
CA HIS A 106 -4.19 -11.27 8.08
C HIS A 106 -2.80 -10.92 8.58
N GLU A 107 -1.82 -10.82 7.68
CA GLU A 107 -0.47 -10.42 8.01
C GLU A 107 -0.42 -8.97 8.51
N VAL A 108 -1.11 -8.06 7.83
CA VAL A 108 -1.28 -6.67 8.29
C VAL A 108 -1.90 -6.60 9.70
N GLU A 109 -2.85 -7.50 10.04
CA GLU A 109 -3.45 -7.58 11.37
C GLU A 109 -2.47 -8.15 12.41
N GLU A 110 -1.70 -9.17 12.05
CA GLU A 110 -0.66 -9.76 12.92
C GLU A 110 0.44 -8.74 13.20
N GLU A 111 0.85 -7.98 12.18
CA GLU A 111 1.86 -6.93 12.23
C GLU A 111 1.25 -5.52 12.43
N ALA A 112 0.16 -5.43 13.15
CA ALA A 112 -0.58 -4.17 13.37
C ALA A 112 0.30 -3.01 13.87
N ASN A 113 1.37 -3.31 14.60
CA ASN A 113 2.32 -2.31 15.11
C ASN A 113 3.19 -1.68 14.02
N SER A 114 3.23 -2.28 12.84
CA SER A 114 4.02 -1.84 11.68
C SER A 114 3.17 -1.30 10.54
N HIS A 115 1.84 -1.41 10.61
CA HIS A 115 0.95 -1.00 9.52
C HIS A 115 -0.09 0.02 9.97
N ILE A 116 -0.50 0.90 9.03
CA ILE A 116 -1.61 1.83 9.24
C ILE A 116 -2.29 2.16 7.91
N PHE A 117 -3.63 2.16 7.93
CA PHE A 117 -4.43 2.70 6.83
C PHE A 117 -4.80 4.15 7.07
N HIS A 118 -4.67 4.96 6.03
CA HIS A 118 -5.20 6.32 5.97
C HIS A 118 -6.29 6.41 4.92
N TYR A 119 -7.37 7.11 5.28
CA TYR A 119 -8.54 7.30 4.44
C TYR A 119 -8.79 8.77 4.21
N THR A 120 -9.01 9.18 2.96
CA THR A 120 -9.29 10.57 2.62
C THR A 120 -10.36 10.64 1.53
N PHE A 121 -11.42 11.39 1.79
CA PHE A 121 -12.39 11.72 0.76
C PHE A 121 -12.09 13.08 0.15
N LYS A 122 -12.11 13.15 -1.19
CA LYS A 122 -11.92 14.37 -1.98
C LYS A 122 -13.18 14.58 -2.86
N PRO A 123 -14.07 15.51 -2.51
CA PRO A 123 -15.23 15.81 -3.35
C PRO A 123 -14.80 16.46 -4.67
N ASN A 124 -15.51 16.17 -5.78
CA ASN A 124 -15.25 16.79 -7.08
C ASN A 124 -15.53 18.29 -7.08
N THR A 125 -16.48 18.73 -6.23
CA THR A 125 -16.80 20.14 -6.00
C THR A 125 -16.53 20.47 -4.55
N ALA A 126 -15.74 21.50 -4.30
CA ALA A 126 -15.39 21.92 -2.94
C ALA A 126 -16.65 22.20 -2.11
N ASN A 127 -16.66 21.71 -0.86
CA ASN A 127 -17.73 21.89 0.14
C ASN A 127 -19.11 21.35 -0.27
N SER A 128 -19.20 20.48 -1.30
CA SER A 128 -20.48 19.93 -1.77
C SER A 128 -20.94 18.71 -0.97
N LEU A 129 -19.98 17.91 -0.49
CA LEU A 129 -20.21 16.61 0.16
C LEU A 129 -19.06 16.35 1.13
N SER A 130 -19.38 15.76 2.27
CA SER A 130 -18.39 15.31 3.22
C SER A 130 -18.60 13.82 3.54
N ILE A 131 -17.49 13.07 3.55
CA ILE A 131 -17.41 11.71 4.07
C ILE A 131 -16.31 11.72 5.12
N THR A 132 -16.66 11.28 6.33
CA THR A 132 -15.72 11.18 7.46
C THR A 132 -15.52 9.73 7.85
N THR A 133 -14.32 9.41 8.35
CA THR A 133 -13.99 8.12 8.93
C THR A 133 -13.75 8.27 10.42
N SER A 134 -14.16 7.29 11.21
CA SER A 134 -14.00 7.27 12.66
C SER A 134 -13.91 5.84 13.18
N ASN A 135 -13.67 5.69 14.46
CA ASN A 135 -13.65 4.39 15.16
C ASN A 135 -12.75 3.35 14.47
N LEU A 136 -11.59 3.78 13.95
CA LEU A 136 -10.62 2.86 13.38
C LEU A 136 -10.17 1.87 14.47
N ASP A 137 -10.08 0.59 14.11
CA ASP A 137 -9.41 -0.38 14.95
C ASP A 137 -7.95 0.01 15.19
N LYS A 138 -7.34 -0.56 16.20
CA LYS A 138 -6.06 -0.10 16.71
C LYS A 138 -5.06 -1.24 16.81
N ASP A 139 -3.80 -0.86 16.80
CA ASP A 139 -2.67 -1.73 17.08
C ASP A 139 -2.53 -2.07 18.58
N LYS A 140 -1.44 -2.76 18.92
CA LYS A 140 -1.12 -3.20 20.28
C LYS A 140 -0.06 -2.30 20.96
N LEU A 141 0.25 -1.13 20.38
CA LEU A 141 1.19 -0.16 20.98
C LEU A 141 0.63 0.51 22.22
N SER A 142 1.49 1.19 22.97
CA SER A 142 1.10 1.97 24.13
C SER A 142 1.72 3.38 24.07
N PRO A 143 0.94 4.44 23.80
CA PRO A 143 -0.50 4.43 23.50
C PRO A 143 -0.82 3.77 22.15
N PRO A 144 -2.02 3.18 21.99
CA PRO A 144 -2.40 2.51 20.76
C PRO A 144 -2.66 3.49 19.62
N LEU A 145 -2.11 3.20 18.44
CA LEU A 145 -2.32 3.95 17.20
C LEU A 145 -3.35 3.24 16.29
N PRO A 146 -3.96 3.94 15.33
CA PRO A 146 -4.87 3.31 14.38
C PRO A 146 -4.19 2.22 13.56
N LEU A 147 -4.92 1.15 13.24
CA LEU A 147 -4.60 0.19 12.20
C LEU A 147 -5.45 0.46 10.96
N GLY A 148 -6.77 0.45 11.11
CA GLY A 148 -7.71 0.88 10.10
C GLY A 148 -8.26 -0.23 9.19
N LEU A 149 -8.10 -1.52 9.52
CA LEU A 149 -8.77 -2.62 8.81
C LEU A 149 -10.29 -2.63 9.01
N ASN A 150 -10.75 -2.03 10.12
CA ASN A 150 -12.16 -1.81 10.39
C ASN A 150 -12.37 -0.36 10.85
N PHE A 151 -13.40 0.29 10.32
CA PHE A 151 -13.73 1.67 10.67
C PHE A 151 -15.19 2.00 10.37
N ASP A 152 -15.68 3.11 10.90
CA ASP A 152 -16.96 3.68 10.52
C ASP A 152 -16.76 4.77 9.47
N LEU A 153 -17.60 4.73 8.41
CA LEU A 153 -17.69 5.73 7.37
C LEU A 153 -19.04 6.41 7.47
N ILE A 154 -19.05 7.75 7.51
CA ILE A 154 -20.25 8.53 7.70
C ILE A 154 -20.36 9.53 6.55
N THR A 155 -21.49 9.48 5.83
CA THR A 155 -21.86 10.47 4.81
C THR A 155 -22.68 11.59 5.45
N ASP A 156 -22.47 12.83 4.98
CA ASP A 156 -23.35 13.95 5.36
C ASP A 156 -24.69 13.89 4.61
N GLN A 157 -25.52 14.93 4.79
CA GLN A 157 -26.85 15.02 4.17
C GLN A 157 -26.81 15.34 2.66
N ASN A 158 -25.64 15.62 2.09
CA ASN A 158 -25.53 16.07 0.72
C ASN A 158 -25.29 14.89 -0.22
N SER A 159 -25.73 15.06 -1.47
CA SER A 159 -25.37 14.18 -2.58
C SER A 159 -24.23 14.78 -3.39
N GLY A 160 -23.52 13.93 -4.11
CA GLY A 160 -22.42 14.37 -4.96
C GLY A 160 -21.47 13.25 -5.33
N GLU A 161 -20.41 13.63 -5.98
CA GLU A 161 -19.35 12.72 -6.42
C GLU A 161 -18.00 13.15 -5.91
N GLY A 162 -17.07 12.20 -5.82
CA GLY A 162 -15.72 12.43 -5.38
C GLY A 162 -14.86 11.18 -5.52
N SER A 163 -13.77 11.16 -4.78
CA SER A 163 -12.82 10.08 -4.74
C SER A 163 -12.49 9.72 -3.29
N PHE A 164 -12.64 8.46 -2.93
CA PHE A 164 -12.25 7.93 -1.62
C PHE A 164 -10.89 7.24 -1.74
N GLU A 165 -9.85 7.90 -1.23
CA GLU A 165 -8.46 7.43 -1.26
C GLU A 165 -8.19 6.52 -0.06
N VAL A 166 -7.53 5.40 -0.33
CA VAL A 166 -7.05 4.41 0.65
C VAL A 166 -5.55 4.31 0.49
N VAL A 167 -4.81 4.52 1.56
CA VAL A 167 -3.36 4.40 1.61
C VAL A 167 -2.96 3.45 2.72
N LEU A 168 -2.16 2.43 2.43
CA LEU A 168 -1.50 1.59 3.42
C LEU A 168 -0.06 2.07 3.58
N ARG A 169 0.35 2.27 4.81
CA ARG A 169 1.73 2.59 5.20
C ARG A 169 2.31 1.46 6.02
N HIS A 170 3.59 1.17 5.77
CA HIS A 170 4.39 0.21 6.50
C HIS A 170 5.58 0.89 7.19
N PHE A 171 5.87 0.47 8.41
CA PHE A 171 6.98 0.92 9.22
C PHE A 171 7.93 -0.24 9.45
N GLY A 172 9.00 -0.31 8.66
CA GLY A 172 9.98 -1.39 8.72
C GLY A 172 10.70 -1.53 10.06
N PRO A 173 11.52 -2.55 10.23
CA PRO A 173 12.24 -2.82 11.48
C PRO A 173 13.02 -1.61 12.00
N GLY A 174 12.81 -1.25 13.26
CA GLY A 174 13.47 -0.12 13.91
C GLY A 174 12.89 1.26 13.59
N VAL A 175 11.84 1.33 12.78
CA VAL A 175 11.10 2.57 12.50
C VAL A 175 9.90 2.65 13.44
N THR A 176 9.76 3.78 14.15
CA THR A 176 8.61 3.99 15.03
C THR A 176 7.38 4.35 14.23
N LYS A 177 6.30 3.58 14.38
CA LYS A 177 5.00 3.89 13.79
C LYS A 177 4.46 5.22 14.30
N THR A 178 3.89 6.01 13.40
CA THR A 178 3.17 7.26 13.70
C THR A 178 1.82 7.25 13.01
N ASP A 179 0.95 8.20 13.36
CA ASP A 179 -0.36 8.41 12.71
C ASP A 179 -0.34 9.46 11.59
N LYS A 180 0.86 9.88 11.15
CA LYS A 180 0.99 10.88 10.09
C LYS A 180 0.92 10.21 8.71
N PRO A 181 0.06 10.69 7.78
CA PRO A 181 -0.08 10.08 6.46
C PRO A 181 1.18 10.11 5.58
N SER A 182 2.17 10.97 5.92
CA SER A 182 3.43 11.08 5.20
C SER A 182 4.52 10.11 5.65
N ASP A 183 4.35 9.51 6.83
CA ASP A 183 5.37 8.69 7.46
C ASP A 183 5.23 7.21 7.05
N GLY A 184 6.33 6.47 7.12
CA GLY A 184 6.40 5.08 6.65
C GLY A 184 6.52 4.95 5.13
N GLU A 185 6.72 3.73 4.67
CA GLU A 185 6.75 3.36 3.25
C GLU A 185 5.32 3.19 2.73
N GLU A 186 5.08 3.47 1.44
CA GLU A 186 3.77 3.32 0.82
C GLU A 186 3.67 1.96 0.14
N ASP A 187 2.93 1.02 0.76
CA ASP A 187 2.68 -0.29 0.17
C ASP A 187 1.51 -0.24 -0.82
N LEU A 188 0.54 0.64 -0.56
CA LEU A 188 -0.63 0.79 -1.40
C LEU A 188 -1.13 2.23 -1.39
N LYS A 189 -1.52 2.71 -2.58
CA LYS A 189 -2.31 3.93 -2.74
C LYS A 189 -3.28 3.78 -3.89
N ILE A 190 -4.56 3.73 -3.55
CA ILE A 190 -5.66 3.58 -4.51
C ILE A 190 -6.77 4.58 -4.21
N ALA A 191 -7.63 4.81 -5.21
CA ALA A 191 -8.75 5.72 -5.06
C ALA A 191 -10.00 5.14 -5.72
N PHE A 192 -11.08 5.04 -4.96
CA PHE A 192 -12.38 4.60 -5.44
C PHE A 192 -13.21 5.80 -5.93
N PRO A 193 -13.66 5.84 -7.20
CA PRO A 193 -14.70 6.77 -7.61
C PRO A 193 -15.90 6.60 -6.68
N THR A 194 -16.38 7.69 -6.12
CA THR A 194 -17.42 7.64 -5.08
C THR A 194 -18.61 8.50 -5.48
N LYS A 195 -19.80 7.96 -5.32
CA LYS A 195 -21.06 8.65 -5.56
C LYS A 195 -21.97 8.52 -4.34
N VAL A 196 -22.46 9.64 -3.82
CA VAL A 196 -23.44 9.68 -2.73
C VAL A 196 -24.77 10.17 -3.27
N GLU A 197 -25.84 9.43 -3.02
CA GLU A 197 -27.19 9.72 -3.50
C GLU A 197 -28.15 9.91 -2.33
N ILE A 198 -29.11 10.84 -2.48
CA ILE A 198 -30.21 11.01 -1.54
C ILE A 198 -31.28 10.00 -1.91
N LEU A 199 -31.72 9.16 -0.96
CA LEU A 199 -32.89 8.30 -1.20
C LEU A 199 -34.14 9.17 -1.34
N GLN A 200 -34.78 9.08 -2.48
CA GLN A 200 -36.13 9.64 -2.65
C GLN A 200 -37.11 8.77 -1.82
N LYS A 201 -37.91 9.43 -0.99
CA LYS A 201 -38.98 8.78 -0.20
C LYS A 201 -40.15 8.40 -1.08
#